data_207f33be3b9957a817ec9c34e3da4a4e
#
_entry.id   207f33be3b9957a817ec9c34e3da4a4e
#
_cell.length_a   1.000
_cell.length_b   1.000
_cell.length_c   1.000
_cell.angle_alpha   90.00
_cell.angle_beta   90.00
_cell.angle_gamma   90.00
#
_symmetry.space_group_name_H-M   'P 1'
#
loop_
_entity.id
_entity.type
_entity.pdbx_description
1 polymer ?
#
loop_
_entity_poly.entity_id
_entity_poly.type
_entity_poly.pdbx_seq_one_letter_code
_entity_poly.pdbx_strand_id
1 'polypeptide(L)'
;MQETLRHTGVNLCPSINYLERAWQEAQSGKPAAEPYVEAELLSAIDSSLTDDGTWVMTMFTQYGPPDEAGWPQGAREKYADACVEHLAKYAPNIPDAIVEREVLAPPDIERIFGLTGGSIFQGEQGMDQMAFLRPSPYMAGYATPVHGLYLCGAGTHPGGGVMAASGHNAAKRILKGGRLRRRATASTTR
;
A
#
# COMPACT_ATOMS: atom_id res chain seq x y z
N MET A 1 -6.92 7.44 -26.31
CA MET A 1 -6.46 6.61 -25.15
C MET A 1 -5.21 7.16 -24.49
N GLN A 2 -4.20 7.68 -25.22
CA GLN A 2 -3.00 8.28 -24.61
C GLN A 2 -3.28 9.49 -23.71
N GLU A 3 -4.26 10.31 -24.02
CA GLU A 3 -4.59 11.51 -23.24
C GLU A 3 -5.34 11.17 -21.94
N THR A 4 -6.11 10.08 -21.92
CA THR A 4 -6.85 9.64 -20.74
C THR A 4 -5.93 9.03 -19.67
N LEU A 5 -4.87 8.29 -20.07
CA LEU A 5 -3.89 7.73 -19.15
C LEU A 5 -3.01 8.79 -18.46
N ARG A 6 -2.88 9.98 -19.08
CA ARG A 6 -2.08 11.08 -18.51
C ARG A 6 -2.66 11.71 -17.25
N HIS A 7 -3.90 11.42 -16.92
CA HIS A 7 -4.61 12.13 -15.84
C HIS A 7 -5.32 11.19 -14.84
N THR A 8 -5.27 9.87 -15.08
CA THR A 8 -6.02 8.91 -14.23
C THR A 8 -5.26 7.61 -14.06
N GLY A 9 -5.41 6.99 -12.90
CA GLY A 9 -5.06 5.59 -12.70
C GLY A 9 -5.98 4.67 -13.52
N VAL A 10 -5.47 3.54 -13.94
CA VAL A 10 -6.20 2.50 -14.68
C VAL A 10 -6.25 1.24 -13.83
N ASN A 11 -7.46 0.75 -13.59
CA ASN A 11 -7.69 -0.50 -12.88
C ASN A 11 -8.10 -1.59 -13.88
N LEU A 12 -7.29 -2.64 -13.96
CA LEU A 12 -7.52 -3.79 -14.83
C LEU A 12 -8.05 -4.97 -14.01
N CYS A 13 -9.37 -5.01 -13.87
CA CYS A 13 -10.09 -6.08 -13.19
C CYS A 13 -11.42 -6.35 -13.91
N PRO A 14 -11.45 -7.29 -14.88
CA PRO A 14 -12.63 -7.51 -15.71
C PRO A 14 -13.87 -8.02 -14.93
N SER A 15 -13.67 -8.69 -13.81
CA SER A 15 -14.77 -9.22 -13.00
C SER A 15 -14.32 -9.58 -11.58
N ILE A 16 -15.29 -9.75 -10.66
CA ILE A 16 -15.05 -10.26 -9.31
C ILE A 16 -14.41 -11.65 -9.35
N ASN A 17 -14.87 -12.53 -10.25
CA ASN A 17 -14.31 -13.88 -10.38
C ASN A 17 -12.84 -13.86 -10.84
N TYR A 18 -12.43 -12.83 -11.59
CA TYR A 18 -11.04 -12.64 -11.97
C TYR A 18 -10.17 -12.37 -10.73
N LEU A 19 -10.60 -11.46 -9.89
CA LEU A 19 -9.91 -11.11 -8.65
C LEU A 19 -9.87 -12.29 -7.67
N GLU A 20 -10.97 -13.04 -7.57
CA GLU A 20 -11.07 -14.23 -6.72
C GLU A 20 -10.08 -15.32 -7.15
N ARG A 21 -9.93 -15.58 -8.45
CA ARG A 21 -8.91 -16.53 -8.94
C ARG A 21 -7.49 -16.10 -8.58
N ALA A 22 -7.16 -14.83 -8.79
CA ALA A 22 -5.86 -14.29 -8.41
C ALA A 22 -5.57 -14.46 -6.91
N TRP A 23 -6.58 -14.26 -6.07
CA TRP A 23 -6.50 -14.51 -4.63
C TRP A 23 -6.26 -16.00 -4.31
N GLN A 24 -7.02 -16.91 -4.91
CA GLN A 24 -6.88 -18.36 -4.68
C GLN A 24 -5.50 -18.88 -5.10
N GLU A 25 -4.93 -18.37 -6.19
CA GLU A 25 -3.57 -18.70 -6.62
C GLU A 25 -2.54 -18.23 -5.57
N ALA A 26 -2.65 -17.03 -5.08
CA ALA A 26 -1.77 -16.52 -4.03
C ALA A 26 -1.88 -17.30 -2.71
N GLN A 27 -3.10 -17.70 -2.33
CA GLN A 27 -3.33 -18.58 -1.19
C GLN A 27 -2.69 -19.98 -1.37
N SER A 28 -2.56 -20.44 -2.61
CA SER A 28 -1.84 -21.69 -2.93
C SER A 28 -0.32 -21.55 -2.93
N GLY A 29 0.21 -20.36 -2.59
CA GLY A 29 1.63 -20.06 -2.56
C GLY A 29 2.23 -19.74 -3.93
N LYS A 30 1.43 -19.30 -4.90
CA LYS A 30 1.88 -18.93 -6.25
C LYS A 30 1.46 -17.51 -6.59
N PRO A 31 2.31 -16.73 -7.31
CA PRO A 31 1.87 -15.47 -7.87
C PRO A 31 0.70 -15.69 -8.85
N ALA A 32 -0.26 -14.77 -8.85
CA ALA A 32 -1.40 -14.85 -9.77
C ALA A 32 -0.94 -14.88 -11.24
N ALA A 33 -1.46 -15.82 -12.00
CA ALA A 33 -1.16 -15.92 -13.43
C ALA A 33 -1.84 -14.80 -14.24
N GLU A 34 -3.01 -14.37 -13.78
CA GLU A 34 -3.74 -13.22 -14.29
C GLU A 34 -3.91 -12.18 -13.18
N PRO A 35 -2.90 -11.31 -12.94
CA PRO A 35 -2.93 -10.38 -11.81
C PRO A 35 -3.91 -9.23 -12.04
N TYR A 36 -4.54 -8.77 -10.96
CA TYR A 36 -5.11 -7.45 -10.90
C TYR A 36 -3.99 -6.40 -11.04
N VAL A 37 -4.21 -5.39 -11.85
CA VAL A 37 -3.26 -4.32 -12.06
C VAL A 37 -3.93 -2.97 -11.90
N GLU A 38 -3.40 -2.16 -11.00
CA GLU A 38 -3.68 -0.74 -10.89
C GLU A 38 -2.44 0.02 -11.36
N ALA A 39 -2.55 0.69 -12.49
CA ALA A 39 -1.46 1.42 -13.12
C ALA A 39 -1.69 2.93 -13.02
N GLU A 40 -0.70 3.65 -12.50
CA GLU A 40 -0.72 5.10 -12.36
C GLU A 40 0.51 5.72 -13.01
N LEU A 41 0.29 6.74 -13.85
CA LEU A 41 1.35 7.49 -14.50
C LEU A 41 1.74 8.69 -13.65
N LEU A 42 2.61 8.45 -12.65
CA LEU A 42 2.95 9.43 -11.62
C LEU A 42 3.56 10.72 -12.17
N SER A 43 4.42 10.63 -13.18
CA SER A 43 5.05 11.81 -13.81
C SER A 43 4.08 12.69 -14.60
N ALA A 44 2.86 12.21 -14.87
CA ALA A 44 1.79 13.05 -15.42
C ALA A 44 1.22 14.03 -14.38
N ILE A 45 1.36 13.68 -13.10
CA ILE A 45 0.89 14.48 -11.95
C ILE A 45 2.05 15.32 -11.41
N ASP A 46 3.22 14.72 -11.27
CA ASP A 46 4.43 15.36 -10.77
C ASP A 46 5.58 15.23 -11.80
N SER A 47 5.79 16.28 -12.56
CA SER A 47 6.84 16.32 -13.59
C SER A 47 8.26 16.37 -13.02
N SER A 48 8.43 16.55 -11.70
CA SER A 48 9.76 16.54 -11.08
C SER A 48 10.35 15.14 -10.88
N LEU A 49 9.57 14.09 -11.18
CA LEU A 49 10.02 12.69 -11.07
C LEU A 49 10.99 12.27 -12.18
N THR A 50 11.09 13.05 -13.26
CA THR A 50 12.00 12.78 -14.39
C THR A 50 12.50 14.09 -14.99
N ASP A 51 13.81 14.14 -15.30
CA ASP A 51 14.45 15.33 -15.88
C ASP A 51 14.61 15.24 -17.41
N ASP A 52 14.48 14.05 -17.99
CA ASP A 52 14.81 13.73 -19.38
C ASP A 52 13.58 13.55 -20.30
N GLY A 53 12.39 13.80 -19.79
CA GLY A 53 11.13 13.63 -20.54
C GLY A 53 10.66 12.17 -20.61
N THR A 54 11.26 11.25 -19.89
CA THR A 54 10.73 9.90 -19.67
C THR A 54 9.49 9.94 -18.79
N TRP A 55 8.82 8.81 -18.66
CA TRP A 55 7.61 8.69 -17.85
C TRP A 55 7.80 7.65 -16.75
N VAL A 56 7.36 7.97 -15.54
CA VAL A 56 7.31 7.03 -14.43
C VAL A 56 5.89 6.51 -14.26
N MET A 57 5.75 5.19 -14.37
CA MET A 57 4.50 4.48 -14.10
C MET A 57 4.70 3.55 -12.91
N THR A 58 3.77 3.60 -11.96
CA THR A 58 3.68 2.64 -10.87
C THR A 58 2.57 1.64 -11.17
N MET A 59 2.84 0.35 -10.96
CA MET A 59 1.82 -0.68 -11.01
C MET A 59 1.68 -1.30 -9.61
N PHE A 60 0.53 -1.07 -8.97
CA PHE A 60 0.13 -1.83 -7.81
C PHE A 60 -0.64 -3.06 -8.27
N THR A 61 -0.16 -4.24 -7.86
CA THR A 61 -0.67 -5.50 -8.42
C THR A 61 -1.07 -6.48 -7.32
N GLN A 62 -2.05 -7.33 -7.60
CA GLN A 62 -2.59 -8.34 -6.69
C GLN A 62 -2.93 -9.62 -7.47
N TYR A 63 -2.65 -10.81 -6.93
CA TYR A 63 -2.07 -11.08 -5.62
C TYR A 63 -0.76 -11.83 -5.78
N GLY A 64 0.16 -11.66 -4.84
CA GLY A 64 1.37 -12.45 -4.72
C GLY A 64 1.48 -13.08 -3.34
N PRO A 65 2.08 -14.27 -3.20
CA PRO A 65 2.28 -14.90 -1.91
C PRO A 65 3.25 -14.09 -1.05
N PRO A 66 3.07 -14.08 0.29
CA PRO A 66 3.93 -13.31 1.18
C PRO A 66 5.33 -13.91 1.35
N ASP A 67 5.47 -15.22 1.17
CA ASP A 67 6.70 -15.95 1.44
C ASP A 67 7.63 -16.03 0.22
N GLU A 68 8.95 -15.99 0.45
CA GLU A 68 9.98 -16.12 -0.59
C GLU A 68 9.85 -17.43 -1.38
N ALA A 69 9.38 -18.51 -0.76
CA ALA A 69 9.14 -19.79 -1.40
C ALA A 69 8.15 -19.72 -2.59
N GLY A 70 7.23 -18.76 -2.56
CA GLY A 70 6.31 -18.50 -3.67
C GLY A 70 6.94 -17.78 -4.85
N TRP A 71 8.20 -17.31 -4.72
CA TRP A 71 8.92 -16.54 -5.73
C TRP A 71 10.21 -17.22 -6.17
N PRO A 72 10.16 -18.41 -6.78
CA PRO A 72 11.35 -19.06 -7.31
C PRO A 72 12.06 -18.18 -8.34
N GLN A 73 13.27 -18.55 -8.69
CA GLN A 73 14.09 -17.80 -9.64
C GLN A 73 13.32 -17.47 -10.92
N GLY A 74 13.29 -16.19 -11.30
CA GLY A 74 12.58 -15.68 -12.47
C GLY A 74 11.08 -15.49 -12.30
N ALA A 75 10.50 -15.86 -11.15
CA ALA A 75 9.04 -15.70 -10.93
C ALA A 75 8.61 -14.23 -10.86
N ARG A 76 9.45 -13.35 -10.27
CA ARG A 76 9.20 -11.91 -10.21
C ARG A 76 9.09 -11.30 -11.61
N GLU A 77 10.07 -11.61 -12.46
CA GLU A 77 10.08 -11.12 -13.84
C GLU A 77 8.89 -11.65 -14.64
N LYS A 78 8.60 -12.93 -14.52
CA LYS A 78 7.45 -13.55 -15.19
C LYS A 78 6.12 -12.92 -14.74
N TYR A 79 5.99 -12.61 -13.46
CA TYR A 79 4.80 -11.94 -12.93
C TYR A 79 4.70 -10.50 -13.47
N ALA A 80 5.81 -9.78 -13.52
CA ALA A 80 5.85 -8.44 -14.10
C ALA A 80 5.52 -8.45 -15.60
N ASP A 81 6.00 -9.46 -16.36
CA ASP A 81 5.64 -9.65 -17.76
C ASP A 81 4.13 -9.85 -17.92
N ALA A 82 3.49 -10.68 -17.08
CA ALA A 82 2.05 -10.89 -17.11
C ALA A 82 1.27 -9.59 -16.82
N CYS A 83 1.76 -8.74 -15.90
CA CYS A 83 1.17 -7.42 -15.64
C CYS A 83 1.26 -6.50 -16.85
N VAL A 84 2.44 -6.44 -17.49
CA VAL A 84 2.67 -5.65 -18.70
C VAL A 84 1.82 -6.15 -19.86
N GLU A 85 1.75 -7.47 -20.09
CA GLU A 85 0.91 -8.08 -21.11
C GLU A 85 -0.58 -7.78 -20.89
N HIS A 86 -1.02 -7.76 -19.63
CA HIS A 86 -2.40 -7.38 -19.30
C HIS A 86 -2.68 -5.94 -19.68
N LEU A 87 -1.79 -5.01 -19.34
CA LEU A 87 -1.91 -3.60 -19.73
C LEU A 87 -1.81 -3.42 -21.24
N ALA A 88 -0.99 -4.20 -21.93
CA ALA A 88 -0.80 -4.13 -23.38
C ALA A 88 -2.07 -4.44 -24.18
N LYS A 89 -3.03 -5.16 -23.62
CA LYS A 89 -4.36 -5.37 -24.24
C LYS A 89 -5.10 -4.06 -24.49
N TYR A 90 -4.80 -3.04 -23.69
CA TYR A 90 -5.44 -1.71 -23.77
C TYR A 90 -4.49 -0.63 -24.29
N ALA A 91 -3.19 -0.83 -24.11
CA ALA A 91 -2.12 0.07 -24.55
C ALA A 91 -0.98 -0.72 -25.21
N PRO A 92 -1.15 -1.17 -26.49
CA PRO A 92 -0.24 -2.11 -27.15
C PRO A 92 1.20 -1.63 -27.30
N ASN A 93 1.43 -0.33 -27.20
CA ASN A 93 2.76 0.28 -27.29
C ASN A 93 3.57 0.24 -25.98
N ILE A 94 2.97 -0.14 -24.86
CA ILE A 94 3.64 -0.11 -23.55
C ILE A 94 4.85 -1.04 -23.49
N PRO A 95 4.78 -2.30 -23.94
CA PRO A 95 5.94 -3.20 -23.86
C PRO A 95 7.19 -2.64 -24.53
N ASP A 96 7.04 -2.00 -25.69
CA ASP A 96 8.15 -1.43 -26.44
C ASP A 96 8.63 -0.07 -25.88
N ALA A 97 7.84 0.56 -25.02
CA ALA A 97 8.16 1.84 -24.40
C ALA A 97 8.86 1.71 -23.04
N ILE A 98 8.97 0.51 -22.48
CA ILE A 98 9.64 0.28 -21.19
C ILE A 98 11.15 0.38 -21.37
N VAL A 99 11.76 1.37 -20.73
CA VAL A 99 13.21 1.57 -20.70
C VAL A 99 13.83 0.77 -19.56
N GLU A 100 13.22 0.83 -18.38
CA GLU A 100 13.69 0.14 -17.16
C GLU A 100 12.48 -0.20 -16.31
N ARG A 101 12.59 -1.25 -15.48
CA ARG A 101 11.57 -1.62 -14.50
C ARG A 101 12.20 -2.17 -13.23
N GLU A 102 11.58 -1.87 -12.11
CA GLU A 102 11.85 -2.49 -10.81
C GLU A 102 10.63 -3.32 -10.40
N VAL A 103 10.88 -4.50 -9.84
CA VAL A 103 9.84 -5.43 -9.39
C VAL A 103 10.05 -5.73 -7.92
N LEU A 104 9.10 -5.32 -7.08
CA LEU A 104 9.09 -5.59 -5.65
C LEU A 104 7.97 -6.56 -5.31
N ALA A 105 8.34 -7.79 -5.01
CA ALA A 105 7.42 -8.79 -4.46
C ALA A 105 7.20 -8.57 -2.94
N PRO A 106 6.16 -9.14 -2.32
CA PRO A 106 5.94 -9.00 -0.88
C PRO A 106 7.16 -9.28 0.00
N PRO A 107 8.00 -10.31 -0.24
CA PRO A 107 9.24 -10.51 0.52
C PRO A 107 10.26 -9.37 0.37
N ASP A 108 10.30 -8.73 -0.79
CA ASP A 108 11.20 -7.59 -1.01
C ASP A 108 10.72 -6.36 -0.22
N ILE A 109 9.41 -6.12 -0.19
CA ILE A 109 8.79 -5.06 0.60
C ILE A 109 9.03 -5.29 2.10
N GLU A 110 8.92 -6.53 2.57
CA GLU A 110 9.26 -6.87 3.96
C GLU A 110 10.73 -6.60 4.25
N ARG A 111 11.64 -7.07 3.41
CA ARG A 111 13.10 -6.92 3.57
C ARG A 111 13.54 -5.44 3.53
N ILE A 112 12.95 -4.63 2.66
CA ILE A 112 13.36 -3.23 2.45
C ILE A 112 12.71 -2.30 3.47
N PHE A 113 11.42 -2.48 3.74
CA PHE A 113 10.62 -1.56 4.53
C PHE A 113 10.20 -2.09 5.91
N GLY A 114 10.50 -3.37 6.22
CA GLY A 114 10.11 -4.00 7.47
C GLY A 114 8.60 -4.25 7.60
N LEU A 115 7.87 -4.30 6.48
CA LEU A 115 6.44 -4.54 6.46
C LEU A 115 6.16 -6.05 6.38
N THR A 116 5.77 -6.65 7.47
CA THR A 116 5.53 -8.10 7.57
C THR A 116 4.60 -8.60 6.47
N GLY A 117 5.07 -9.64 5.73
CA GLY A 117 4.37 -10.20 4.58
C GLY A 117 4.17 -9.23 3.41
N GLY A 118 4.95 -8.14 3.37
CA GLY A 118 4.80 -7.09 2.36
C GLY A 118 3.50 -6.28 2.46
N SER A 119 2.79 -6.39 3.60
CA SER A 119 1.49 -5.74 3.76
C SER A 119 1.63 -4.23 3.98
N ILE A 120 1.29 -3.44 2.96
CA ILE A 120 1.26 -1.96 3.03
C ILE A 120 0.21 -1.44 4.02
N PHE A 121 -0.78 -2.27 4.39
CA PHE A 121 -1.79 -1.96 5.39
C PHE A 121 -1.37 -2.35 6.81
N GLN A 122 -0.17 -2.94 6.97
CA GLN A 122 0.39 -3.35 8.26
C GLN A 122 -0.53 -4.36 8.99
N GLY A 123 -0.95 -5.37 8.29
CA GLY A 123 -1.82 -6.44 8.76
C GLY A 123 -3.15 -6.52 8.02
N GLU A 124 -3.88 -7.59 8.25
CA GLU A 124 -5.18 -7.84 7.64
C GLU A 124 -6.21 -6.77 8.02
N GLN A 125 -7.11 -6.44 7.10
CA GLN A 125 -8.26 -5.57 7.34
C GLN A 125 -9.56 -6.40 7.46
N GLY A 126 -9.52 -7.46 8.26
CA GLY A 126 -10.71 -8.24 8.62
C GLY A 126 -11.72 -7.43 9.44
N MET A 127 -12.91 -7.98 9.63
CA MET A 127 -14.00 -7.31 10.38
C MET A 127 -13.59 -6.96 11.83
N ASP A 128 -12.69 -7.74 12.42
CA ASP A 128 -12.11 -7.54 13.76
C ASP A 128 -10.99 -6.49 13.80
N GLN A 129 -10.57 -5.99 12.64
CA GLN A 129 -9.54 -4.96 12.48
C GLN A 129 -10.09 -3.67 11.87
N MET A 130 -11.40 -3.51 11.80
CA MET A 130 -12.03 -2.31 11.26
C MET A 130 -12.37 -1.28 12.35
N ALA A 131 -12.43 -0.02 11.96
CA ALA A 131 -12.83 1.11 12.79
C ALA A 131 -12.06 1.17 14.13
N PHE A 132 -12.75 1.20 15.24
CA PHE A 132 -12.18 1.29 16.60
C PHE A 132 -11.59 -0.05 17.11
N LEU A 133 -11.60 -1.09 16.30
CA LEU A 133 -10.97 -2.39 16.64
C LEU A 133 -9.48 -2.45 16.26
N ARG A 134 -8.98 -1.47 15.47
CA ARG A 134 -7.62 -1.48 14.93
C ARG A 134 -6.67 -0.57 15.72
N PRO A 135 -5.49 -1.00 16.16
CA PRO A 135 -4.95 -2.38 16.13
C PRO A 135 -5.59 -3.29 17.17
N SER A 136 -6.23 -2.70 18.18
CA SER A 136 -7.07 -3.36 19.17
C SER A 136 -8.00 -2.32 19.80
N PRO A 137 -9.12 -2.72 20.42
CA PRO A 137 -10.05 -1.80 21.07
C PRO A 137 -9.38 -0.88 22.11
N TYR A 138 -8.36 -1.37 22.80
CA TYR A 138 -7.65 -0.62 23.84
C TYR A 138 -6.69 0.43 23.29
N MET A 139 -6.23 0.28 22.06
CA MET A 139 -5.24 1.16 21.41
C MET A 139 -5.79 1.94 20.22
N ALA A 140 -7.08 1.81 19.90
CA ALA A 140 -7.72 2.54 18.81
C ALA A 140 -7.69 4.07 18.99
N GLY A 141 -7.45 4.55 20.21
CA GLY A 141 -7.23 5.95 20.54
C GLY A 141 -5.79 6.43 20.41
N TYR A 142 -4.94 5.70 19.69
CA TYR A 142 -3.53 6.03 19.38
C TYR A 142 -2.56 6.00 20.58
N ALA A 143 -3.02 6.00 21.80
CA ALA A 143 -2.17 5.85 22.99
C ALA A 143 -1.92 4.37 23.29
N THR A 144 -0.72 4.04 23.74
CA THR A 144 -0.36 2.71 24.21
C THR A 144 -0.36 2.65 25.73
N PRO A 145 -0.30 1.45 26.35
CA PRO A 145 -0.07 1.30 27.79
C PRO A 145 1.26 1.90 28.25
N VAL A 146 2.23 2.04 27.36
CA VAL A 146 3.52 2.65 27.68
C VAL A 146 3.39 4.17 27.66
N HIS A 147 3.70 4.79 28.80
CA HIS A 147 3.58 6.24 28.94
C HIS A 147 4.45 6.98 27.92
N GLY A 148 3.82 7.88 27.16
CA GLY A 148 4.50 8.70 26.15
C GLY A 148 4.68 8.03 24.79
N LEU A 149 4.33 6.74 24.66
CA LEU A 149 4.35 6.02 23.37
C LEU A 149 2.97 6.07 22.72
N TYR A 150 2.97 6.47 21.44
CA TYR A 150 1.78 6.58 20.60
C TYR A 150 1.97 5.82 19.31
N LEU A 151 0.89 5.30 18.75
CA LEU A 151 0.86 4.63 17.46
C LEU A 151 0.23 5.53 16.40
N CYS A 152 0.72 5.42 15.18
CA CYS A 152 0.10 6.02 14.00
C CYS A 152 0.44 5.18 12.74
N GLY A 153 -0.10 5.55 11.59
CA GLY A 153 0.14 4.82 10.35
C GLY A 153 -0.97 3.83 10.01
N ALA A 154 -0.75 3.01 8.99
CA ALA A 154 -1.76 2.10 8.44
C ALA A 154 -2.23 1.04 9.43
N GLY A 155 -1.38 0.65 10.40
CA GLY A 155 -1.73 -0.28 11.47
C GLY A 155 -2.70 0.26 12.51
N THR A 156 -3.13 1.53 12.45
CA THR A 156 -4.06 2.14 13.40
C THR A 156 -5.34 2.59 12.72
N HIS A 157 -6.37 2.89 13.52
CA HIS A 157 -7.62 3.47 12.99
C HIS A 157 -7.33 4.77 12.19
N PRO A 158 -7.96 5.01 11.04
CA PRO A 158 -8.97 4.20 10.34
C PRO A 158 -8.41 3.11 9.43
N GLY A 159 -7.11 2.91 9.37
CA GLY A 159 -6.41 2.00 8.49
C GLY A 159 -5.53 2.73 7.48
N GLY A 160 -5.04 2.00 6.47
CA GLY A 160 -4.22 2.54 5.37
C GLY A 160 -5.04 3.32 4.34
N GLY A 161 -4.35 3.86 3.30
CA GLY A 161 -4.97 4.57 2.18
C GLY A 161 -4.48 6.00 1.96
N VAL A 162 -3.26 6.31 2.30
CA VAL A 162 -2.57 7.60 2.02
C VAL A 162 -3.42 8.84 2.33
N MET A 163 -4.23 8.78 3.37
CA MET A 163 -5.17 9.85 3.75
C MET A 163 -4.68 10.71 4.92
N ALA A 164 -3.48 10.41 5.47
CA ALA A 164 -2.89 11.05 6.65
C ALA A 164 -3.77 11.05 7.92
N ALA A 165 -4.92 10.39 7.91
CA ALA A 165 -5.90 10.44 9.01
C ALA A 165 -5.34 9.89 10.32
N SER A 166 -4.64 8.75 10.28
CA SER A 166 -4.02 8.13 11.45
C SER A 166 -3.00 9.06 12.11
N GLY A 167 -2.09 9.66 11.32
CA GLY A 167 -1.09 10.62 11.82
C GLY A 167 -1.73 11.88 12.40
N HIS A 168 -2.72 12.45 11.71
CA HIS A 168 -3.46 13.62 12.17
C HIS A 168 -4.17 13.37 13.51
N ASN A 169 -4.83 12.23 13.64
CA ASN A 169 -5.56 11.87 14.86
C ASN A 169 -4.60 11.58 16.03
N ALA A 170 -3.47 10.89 15.77
CA ALA A 170 -2.42 10.67 16.77
C ALA A 170 -1.82 11.99 17.27
N ALA A 171 -1.51 12.92 16.38
CA ALA A 171 -1.03 14.25 16.74
C ALA A 171 -2.04 15.02 17.61
N LYS A 172 -3.33 14.98 17.26
CA LYS A 172 -4.39 15.56 18.09
C LYS A 172 -4.46 14.94 19.49
N ARG A 173 -4.29 13.62 19.59
CA ARG A 173 -4.28 12.90 20.87
C ARG A 173 -3.12 13.34 21.74
N ILE A 174 -1.92 13.45 21.19
CA ILE A 174 -0.71 13.93 21.88
C ILE A 174 -0.89 15.36 22.41
N LEU A 175 -1.34 16.26 21.55
CA LEU A 175 -1.54 17.66 21.91
C LEU A 175 -2.59 17.86 23.00
N LYS A 176 -3.69 17.09 22.97
CA LYS A 176 -4.70 17.11 24.05
C LYS A 176 -4.11 16.66 25.39
N GLY A 177 -3.32 15.57 25.39
CA GLY A 177 -2.63 15.09 26.59
C GLY A 177 -1.65 16.12 27.19
N GLY A 178 -0.87 16.79 26.34
CA GLY A 178 0.04 17.85 26.75
C GLY A 178 -0.66 19.10 27.35
N ARG A 179 -1.83 19.47 26.81
CA ARG A 179 -2.63 20.59 27.35
C ARG A 179 -3.21 20.28 28.73
N LEU A 180 -3.68 19.05 28.96
CA LEU A 180 -4.18 18.61 30.26
C LEU A 180 -3.09 18.62 31.33
N ARG A 181 -1.88 18.18 31.01
CA ARG A 181 -0.74 18.21 31.95
C ARG A 181 -0.32 19.62 32.30
N ARG A 182 -0.24 20.55 31.32
CA ARG A 182 0.09 21.98 31.59
C ARG A 182 -0.95 22.67 32.49
N ARG A 183 -2.25 22.30 32.34
CA ARG A 183 -3.30 22.82 33.22
C ARG A 183 -3.21 22.26 34.64
N ALA A 184 -2.90 20.98 34.80
CA ALA A 184 -2.74 20.34 36.10
C ALA A 184 -1.53 20.94 36.88
N THR A 185 -0.39 21.13 36.23
CA THR A 185 0.78 21.75 36.85
C THR A 185 0.56 23.22 37.22
N ALA A 186 -0.17 23.96 36.40
CA ALA A 186 -0.50 25.37 36.70
C ALA A 186 -1.50 25.52 37.87
N SER A 187 -2.29 24.50 38.16
CA SER A 187 -3.24 24.48 39.31
C SER A 187 -2.58 24.08 40.64
N THR A 188 -1.43 23.42 40.59
CA THR A 188 -0.71 22.97 41.82
C THR A 188 0.26 24.03 42.35
N THR A 189 0.43 25.15 41.65
CA THR A 189 1.37 26.24 41.99
C THR A 189 0.66 27.50 42.51
N ARG A 190 -0.56 27.37 43.01
CA ARG A 190 -1.29 28.47 43.68
C ARG A 190 -1.57 28.10 45.12
#